data_6136955ad78416835b0768d68c6697c7
#
_entry.id   6136955ad78416835b0768d68c6697c7
#
_cell.length_a   1.000
_cell.length_b   1.000
_cell.length_c   1.000
_cell.angle_alpha   90.00
_cell.angle_beta   90.00
_cell.angle_gamma   90.00
#
_symmetry.space_group_name_H-M   'P 1'
#
loop_
_entity.id
_entity.type
_entity.pdbx_description
1 polymer ?
#
loop_
_entity_poly.entity_id
_entity_poly.type
_entity_poly.pdbx_seq_one_letter_code
_entity_poly.pdbx_strand_id
1 'polypeptide(L)'
;GVPDSVLKELSYYLQNKSKKNHIIATNEGSAVSLGIGHYLSTKKVPCIYMQNSGLSNALNPLISIAHEKVYSIPLILVIGWRGSPNIKDEPQHKVKGQITENILKLLNIKYTIIRSDIDLKKFEKQIRVAKKKSSIVACLIEQGTFKKNKKINKSNDFYKLDKVLFLKTLLQTLKKNTKVISS
;
A
#
# COMPACT_ATOMS: atom_id res chain seq x y z
N GLY A 1 2.52 5.96 -2.65
CA GLY A 1 1.65 4.83 -2.32
C GLY A 1 0.19 5.21 -2.16
N VAL A 2 -0.64 4.25 -1.81
CA VAL A 2 -2.07 4.43 -1.55
C VAL A 2 -2.34 4.15 -0.08
N PRO A 3 -2.92 5.09 0.68
CA PRO A 3 -3.22 4.90 2.10
C PRO A 3 -4.15 3.72 2.35
N ASP A 4 -3.85 2.97 3.42
CA ASP A 4 -4.58 1.79 3.85
C ASP A 4 -4.72 1.75 5.37
N SER A 5 -5.77 1.11 5.86
CA SER A 5 -6.08 1.03 7.30
C SER A 5 -5.06 0.21 8.10
N VAL A 6 -4.48 -0.86 7.53
CA VAL A 6 -3.43 -1.66 8.15
C VAL A 6 -2.13 -0.87 8.25
N LEU A 7 -1.84 -0.06 7.22
CA LEU A 7 -0.63 0.77 7.13
C LEU A 7 -0.84 2.20 7.63
N LYS A 8 -1.90 2.47 8.39
CA LYS A 8 -2.26 3.80 8.88
C LYS A 8 -1.11 4.50 9.60
N GLU A 9 -0.43 3.80 10.50
CA GLU A 9 0.68 4.36 11.27
C GLU A 9 1.89 4.70 10.39
N LEU A 10 2.16 3.87 9.37
CA LEU A 10 3.18 4.16 8.36
C LEU A 10 2.81 5.41 7.55
N SER A 11 1.57 5.51 7.08
CA SER A 11 1.09 6.66 6.31
C SER A 11 1.23 7.96 7.11
N TYR A 12 0.84 7.96 8.37
CA TYR A 12 1.01 9.12 9.25
C TYR A 12 2.48 9.49 9.46
N TYR A 13 3.34 8.50 9.68
CA TYR A 13 4.77 8.74 9.80
C TYR A 13 5.34 9.41 8.54
N LEU A 14 5.02 8.89 7.36
CA LEU A 14 5.50 9.42 6.09
C LEU A 14 5.00 10.84 5.81
N GLN A 15 3.73 11.13 6.07
CA GLN A 15 3.16 12.46 5.91
C GLN A 15 3.86 13.51 6.78
N ASN A 16 4.26 13.14 7.99
CA ASN A 16 4.90 14.08 8.94
C ASN A 16 6.42 14.22 8.74
N LYS A 17 7.10 13.14 8.32
CA LYS A 17 8.57 13.10 8.26
C LYS A 17 9.15 13.28 6.86
N SER A 18 8.40 12.96 5.82
CA SER A 18 8.93 12.87 4.46
C SER A 18 8.09 13.62 3.41
N LYS A 19 7.54 14.78 3.76
CA LYS A 19 6.64 15.55 2.87
C LYS A 19 7.15 15.73 1.44
N LYS A 20 8.46 15.95 1.26
CA LYS A 20 9.06 16.12 -0.07
C LYS A 20 9.25 14.82 -0.85
N ASN A 21 9.33 13.67 -0.15
CA ASN A 21 9.64 12.36 -0.74
C ASN A 21 8.47 11.38 -0.65
N HIS A 22 7.30 11.86 -0.23
CA HIS A 22 6.11 11.06 -0.06
C HIS A 22 5.00 11.56 -0.99
N ILE A 23 4.56 10.68 -1.89
CA ILE A 23 3.50 10.95 -2.86
C ILE A 23 2.35 10.00 -2.59
N ILE A 24 1.15 10.55 -2.38
CA ILE A 24 -0.09 9.78 -2.35
C ILE A 24 -0.60 9.71 -3.79
N ALA A 25 -0.74 8.48 -4.29
CA ALA A 25 -1.23 8.23 -5.63
C ALA A 25 -2.76 8.00 -5.62
N THR A 26 -3.40 8.20 -6.76
CA THR A 26 -4.85 8.01 -6.93
C THR A 26 -5.27 6.55 -6.88
N ASN A 27 -4.39 5.64 -7.30
CA ASN A 27 -4.58 4.19 -7.25
C ASN A 27 -3.22 3.46 -7.28
N GLU A 28 -3.24 2.17 -7.07
CA GLU A 28 -2.03 1.35 -6.91
C GLU A 28 -1.26 1.17 -8.23
N GLY A 29 -1.95 1.10 -9.36
CA GLY A 29 -1.30 1.07 -10.68
C GLY A 29 -0.53 2.36 -10.94
N SER A 30 -1.12 3.51 -10.61
CA SER A 30 -0.45 4.82 -10.68
C SER A 30 0.72 4.90 -9.71
N ALA A 31 0.58 4.36 -8.47
CA ALA A 31 1.67 4.33 -7.50
C ALA A 31 2.89 3.55 -8.01
N VAL A 32 2.65 2.37 -8.60
CA VAL A 32 3.72 1.56 -9.21
C VAL A 32 4.34 2.28 -10.39
N SER A 33 3.54 2.86 -11.28
CA SER A 33 4.02 3.59 -12.46
C SER A 33 4.87 4.81 -12.09
N LEU A 34 4.46 5.59 -11.08
CA LEU A 34 5.26 6.67 -10.52
C LEU A 34 6.60 6.17 -9.95
N GLY A 35 6.58 5.04 -9.24
CA GLY A 35 7.79 4.40 -8.74
C GLY A 35 8.73 3.99 -9.86
N ILE A 36 8.21 3.37 -10.92
CA ILE A 36 8.98 3.00 -12.11
C ILE A 36 9.63 4.24 -12.74
N GLY A 37 8.85 5.30 -12.98
CA GLY A 37 9.36 6.57 -13.53
C GLY A 37 10.43 7.21 -12.65
N HIS A 38 10.24 7.17 -11.32
CA HIS A 38 11.25 7.65 -10.36
C HIS A 38 12.56 6.86 -10.48
N TYR A 39 12.50 5.52 -10.55
CA TYR A 39 13.71 4.71 -10.72
C TYR A 39 14.40 4.98 -12.05
N LEU A 40 13.64 5.07 -13.13
CA LEU A 40 14.22 5.33 -14.46
C LEU A 40 14.95 6.67 -14.51
N SER A 41 14.42 7.71 -13.88
CA SER A 41 15.00 9.06 -13.89
C SER A 41 16.13 9.24 -12.88
N THR A 42 16.08 8.58 -11.70
CA THR A 42 17.00 8.86 -10.59
C THR A 42 17.92 7.70 -10.22
N LYS A 43 17.62 6.49 -10.69
CA LYS A 43 18.23 5.21 -10.28
C LYS A 43 18.08 4.90 -8.78
N LYS A 44 17.23 5.64 -8.07
CA LYS A 44 16.91 5.38 -6.66
C LYS A 44 15.72 4.43 -6.58
N VAL A 45 15.87 3.35 -5.81
CA VAL A 45 14.83 2.33 -5.66
C VAL A 45 13.66 2.90 -4.84
N PRO A 46 12.44 2.96 -5.41
CA PRO A 46 11.27 3.47 -4.71
C PRO A 46 10.70 2.42 -3.75
N CYS A 47 10.05 2.92 -2.70
CA CYS A 47 9.20 2.14 -1.81
C CYS A 47 7.73 2.49 -2.09
N ILE A 48 6.92 1.50 -2.39
CA ILE A 48 5.50 1.67 -2.74
C ILE A 48 4.68 0.92 -1.70
N TYR A 49 3.73 1.59 -1.06
CA TYR A 49 2.85 0.97 -0.10
C TYR A 49 1.40 0.96 -0.59
N MET A 50 0.67 -0.13 -0.25
CA MET A 50 -0.71 -0.34 -0.67
C MET A 50 -1.39 -1.42 0.19
N GLN A 51 -2.71 -1.52 0.14
CA GLN A 51 -3.43 -2.69 0.62
C GLN A 51 -3.28 -3.85 -0.37
N ASN A 52 -3.34 -5.09 0.09
CA ASN A 52 -3.29 -6.27 -0.79
C ASN A 52 -4.42 -6.31 -1.83
N SER A 53 -5.55 -5.67 -1.56
CA SER A 53 -6.63 -5.52 -2.56
C SER A 53 -6.18 -4.73 -3.78
N GLY A 54 -5.25 -3.79 -3.61
CA GLY A 54 -4.69 -2.97 -4.67
C GLY A 54 -3.70 -3.69 -5.58
N LEU A 55 -3.22 -4.89 -5.20
CA LEU A 55 -2.33 -5.67 -6.07
C LEU A 55 -2.95 -5.94 -7.43
N SER A 56 -4.27 -6.16 -7.51
CA SER A 56 -4.95 -6.35 -8.79
C SER A 56 -4.85 -5.14 -9.71
N ASN A 57 -4.91 -3.92 -9.16
CA ASN A 57 -4.73 -2.69 -9.93
C ASN A 57 -3.26 -2.46 -10.35
N ALA A 58 -2.33 -3.01 -9.57
CA ALA A 58 -0.90 -2.88 -9.79
C ALA A 58 -0.32 -3.97 -10.72
N LEU A 59 -1.07 -5.03 -11.03
CA LEU A 59 -0.57 -6.17 -11.80
C LEU A 59 0.01 -5.76 -13.15
N ASN A 60 -0.70 -4.91 -13.90
CA ASN A 60 -0.23 -4.53 -15.24
C ASN A 60 1.14 -3.85 -15.21
N PRO A 61 1.40 -2.76 -14.49
CA PRO A 61 2.72 -2.14 -14.46
C PRO A 61 3.79 -3.03 -13.80
N LEU A 62 3.42 -3.90 -12.85
CA LEU A 62 4.37 -4.88 -12.28
C LEU A 62 4.81 -5.91 -13.32
N ILE A 63 3.88 -6.47 -14.11
CA ILE A 63 4.16 -7.53 -15.07
C ILE A 63 4.76 -6.97 -16.35
N SER A 64 4.14 -5.94 -16.92
CA SER A 64 4.46 -5.46 -18.26
C SER A 64 5.67 -4.54 -18.31
N ILE A 65 6.10 -3.99 -17.16
CA ILE A 65 7.23 -3.05 -17.11
C ILE A 65 8.26 -3.51 -16.07
N ALA A 66 7.89 -3.63 -14.79
CA ALA A 66 8.88 -3.80 -13.72
C ALA A 66 9.46 -5.21 -13.61
N HIS A 67 8.77 -6.23 -14.13
CA HIS A 67 9.15 -7.63 -13.99
C HIS A 67 10.58 -7.91 -14.50
N GLU A 68 11.28 -8.86 -13.85
CA GLU A 68 12.65 -9.22 -14.17
C GLU A 68 12.85 -9.71 -15.61
N LYS A 69 11.83 -10.31 -16.23
CA LYS A 69 11.84 -10.76 -17.63
C LYS A 69 11.51 -9.66 -18.64
N VAL A 70 11.27 -8.41 -18.18
CA VAL A 70 10.95 -7.27 -19.06
C VAL A 70 12.02 -6.21 -18.91
N TYR A 71 11.87 -5.24 -18.00
CA TYR A 71 12.88 -4.18 -17.82
C TYR A 71 13.65 -4.30 -16.49
N SER A 72 13.36 -5.29 -15.66
CA SER A 72 14.06 -5.56 -14.40
C SER A 72 14.17 -4.32 -13.51
N ILE A 73 13.04 -3.68 -13.21
CA ILE A 73 13.01 -2.47 -12.38
C ILE A 73 12.86 -2.84 -10.91
N PRO A 74 13.85 -2.51 -10.05
CA PRO A 74 13.76 -2.84 -8.63
C PRO A 74 12.74 -1.96 -7.92
N LEU A 75 11.80 -2.60 -7.22
CA LEU A 75 10.77 -1.96 -6.43
C LEU A 75 10.70 -2.61 -5.04
N ILE A 76 10.41 -1.82 -4.02
CA ILE A 76 10.10 -2.31 -2.67
C ILE A 76 8.60 -2.13 -2.47
N LEU A 77 7.85 -3.21 -2.26
CA LEU A 77 6.42 -3.19 -1.99
C LEU A 77 6.16 -3.42 -0.51
N VAL A 78 5.43 -2.51 0.14
CA VAL A 78 4.92 -2.66 1.51
C VAL A 78 3.41 -2.83 1.42
N ILE A 79 2.95 -4.04 1.73
CA ILE A 79 1.58 -4.45 1.47
C ILE A 79 0.85 -4.69 2.80
N GLY A 80 -0.17 -3.89 3.08
CA GLY A 80 -1.11 -4.15 4.17
C GLY A 80 -1.96 -5.36 3.84
N TRP A 81 -1.84 -6.43 4.62
CA TRP A 81 -2.47 -7.71 4.33
C TRP A 81 -3.80 -7.86 5.08
N ARG A 82 -4.89 -7.43 4.43
CA ARG A 82 -6.26 -7.68 4.88
C ARG A 82 -6.67 -9.10 4.51
N GLY A 83 -7.45 -9.73 5.39
CA GLY A 83 -7.93 -11.09 5.19
C GLY A 83 -6.83 -12.16 5.24
N SER A 84 -5.72 -11.91 5.96
CA SER A 84 -4.68 -12.93 6.15
C SER A 84 -5.28 -14.17 6.83
N PRO A 85 -4.81 -15.39 6.50
CA PRO A 85 -5.41 -16.64 7.00
C PRO A 85 -5.53 -16.74 8.53
N ASN A 86 -4.67 -16.05 9.26
CA ASN A 86 -4.57 -16.14 10.71
C ASN A 86 -5.37 -15.06 11.46
N ILE A 87 -6.01 -14.14 10.77
CA ILE A 87 -6.69 -12.98 11.38
C ILE A 87 -8.12 -12.91 10.87
N LYS A 88 -9.09 -12.82 11.80
CA LYS A 88 -10.49 -12.59 11.45
C LYS A 88 -10.63 -11.21 10.84
N ASP A 89 -11.23 -11.16 9.65
CA ASP A 89 -11.44 -9.91 8.90
C ASP A 89 -12.81 -9.94 8.21
N GLU A 90 -13.20 -8.83 7.63
CA GLU A 90 -14.46 -8.66 6.93
C GLU A 90 -14.56 -9.60 5.69
N PRO A 91 -15.78 -10.07 5.34
CA PRO A 91 -15.97 -11.06 4.27
C PRO A 91 -15.32 -10.67 2.94
N GLN A 92 -15.36 -9.39 2.55
CA GLN A 92 -14.80 -8.90 1.29
C GLN A 92 -13.26 -9.01 1.22
N HIS A 93 -12.59 -9.20 2.36
CA HIS A 93 -11.14 -9.36 2.40
C HIS A 93 -10.68 -10.82 2.34
N LYS A 94 -11.57 -11.80 2.61
CA LYS A 94 -11.19 -13.21 2.72
C LYS A 94 -10.50 -13.75 1.47
N VAL A 95 -11.14 -13.64 0.32
CA VAL A 95 -10.57 -14.18 -0.93
C VAL A 95 -9.26 -13.48 -1.28
N LYS A 96 -9.25 -12.14 -1.22
CA LYS A 96 -8.03 -11.36 -1.52
C LYS A 96 -6.89 -11.69 -0.56
N GLY A 97 -7.20 -11.92 0.73
CA GLY A 97 -6.21 -12.34 1.73
C GLY A 97 -5.58 -13.68 1.39
N GLN A 98 -6.40 -14.67 1.02
CA GLN A 98 -5.95 -16.02 0.67
C GLN A 98 -5.09 -16.08 -0.59
N ILE A 99 -5.41 -15.28 -1.62
CA ILE A 99 -4.68 -15.30 -2.89
C ILE A 99 -3.43 -14.40 -2.91
N THR A 100 -3.24 -13.53 -1.92
CA THR A 100 -2.15 -12.54 -1.90
C THR A 100 -0.77 -13.18 -2.07
N GLU A 101 -0.47 -14.22 -1.29
CA GLU A 101 0.82 -14.91 -1.41
C GLU A 101 0.98 -15.61 -2.77
N ASN A 102 -0.10 -16.20 -3.29
CA ASN A 102 -0.09 -16.88 -4.58
C ASN A 102 0.18 -15.90 -5.74
N ILE A 103 -0.37 -14.68 -5.67
CA ILE A 103 -0.06 -13.62 -6.64
C ILE A 103 1.43 -13.29 -6.59
N LEU A 104 2.01 -13.07 -5.41
CA LEU A 104 3.43 -12.76 -5.28
C LEU A 104 4.32 -13.91 -5.78
N LYS A 105 3.96 -15.16 -5.48
CA LYS A 105 4.66 -16.36 -5.98
C LYS A 105 4.57 -16.47 -7.50
N LEU A 106 3.39 -16.26 -8.08
CA LEU A 106 3.17 -16.31 -9.53
C LEU A 106 4.03 -15.27 -10.26
N LEU A 107 4.20 -14.10 -9.67
CA LEU A 107 5.06 -13.02 -10.20
C LEU A 107 6.54 -13.20 -9.87
N ASN A 108 6.95 -14.31 -9.25
CA ASN A 108 8.31 -14.53 -8.76
C ASN A 108 8.81 -13.41 -7.82
N ILE A 109 7.91 -12.73 -7.13
CA ILE A 109 8.26 -11.66 -6.18
C ILE A 109 8.57 -12.31 -4.82
N LYS A 110 9.81 -12.18 -4.37
CA LYS A 110 10.21 -12.61 -3.03
C LYS A 110 9.57 -11.72 -1.98
N TYR A 111 9.01 -12.32 -0.94
CA TYR A 111 8.35 -11.56 0.13
C TYR A 111 8.70 -12.10 1.52
N THR A 112 8.47 -11.27 2.52
CA THR A 112 8.54 -11.63 3.95
C THR A 112 7.29 -11.14 4.65
N ILE A 113 6.67 -11.99 5.47
CA ILE A 113 5.60 -11.56 6.39
C ILE A 113 6.29 -10.98 7.63
N ILE A 114 5.97 -9.73 7.95
CA ILE A 114 6.60 -9.03 9.08
C ILE A 114 5.77 -9.21 10.34
N ARG A 115 6.33 -9.91 11.32
CA ARG A 115 5.74 -10.12 12.65
C ARG A 115 6.69 -9.75 13.78
N SER A 116 7.99 -9.66 13.48
CA SER A 116 9.05 -9.48 14.46
C SER A 116 10.25 -8.72 13.89
N ASP A 117 11.16 -8.33 14.76
CA ASP A 117 12.44 -7.71 14.36
C ASP A 117 13.33 -8.67 13.53
N ILE A 118 13.19 -9.98 13.73
CA ILE A 118 13.90 -10.99 12.93
C ILE A 118 13.42 -10.93 11.48
N ASP A 119 12.10 -10.79 11.28
CA ASP A 119 11.52 -10.68 9.95
C ASP A 119 11.97 -9.38 9.26
N LEU A 120 12.07 -8.28 10.01
CA LEU A 120 12.62 -7.03 9.49
C LEU A 120 14.07 -7.20 9.00
N LYS A 121 14.93 -7.86 9.77
CA LYS A 121 16.31 -8.14 9.36
C LYS A 121 16.37 -9.04 8.11
N LYS A 122 15.47 -10.03 8.01
CA LYS A 122 15.32 -10.88 6.82
C LYS A 122 14.89 -10.06 5.61
N PHE A 123 13.89 -9.20 5.77
CA PHE A 123 13.41 -8.33 4.70
C PHE A 123 14.49 -7.34 4.23
N GLU A 124 15.25 -6.77 5.17
CA GLU A 124 16.38 -5.90 4.85
C GLU A 124 17.43 -6.60 3.97
N LYS A 125 17.77 -7.86 4.28
CA LYS A 125 18.64 -8.68 3.42
C LYS A 125 18.04 -8.89 2.02
N GLN A 126 16.72 -9.15 1.95
CA GLN A 126 16.02 -9.29 0.66
C GLN A 126 16.07 -8.00 -0.16
N ILE A 127 15.88 -6.83 0.46
CA ILE A 127 16.01 -5.53 -0.20
C ILE A 127 17.41 -5.35 -0.80
N ARG A 128 18.47 -5.70 -0.05
CA ARG A 128 19.85 -5.60 -0.55
C ARG A 128 20.07 -6.51 -1.77
N VAL A 129 19.53 -7.73 -1.75
CA VAL A 129 19.60 -8.66 -2.88
C VAL A 129 18.79 -8.14 -4.06
N ALA A 130 17.57 -7.65 -3.83
CA ALA A 130 16.69 -7.11 -4.86
C ALA A 130 17.33 -5.91 -5.59
N LYS A 131 17.99 -5.01 -4.83
CA LYS A 131 18.75 -3.89 -5.42
C LYS A 131 19.87 -4.36 -6.34
N LYS A 132 20.64 -5.41 -5.94
CA LYS A 132 21.74 -5.96 -6.76
C LYS A 132 21.23 -6.68 -8.00
N LYS A 133 20.09 -7.37 -7.90
CA LYS A 133 19.51 -8.16 -8.99
C LYS A 133 18.50 -7.39 -9.84
N SER A 134 18.27 -6.12 -9.55
CA SER A 134 17.23 -5.31 -10.19
C SER A 134 15.87 -6.02 -10.21
N SER A 135 15.42 -6.48 -9.05
CA SER A 135 14.17 -7.24 -8.91
C SER A 135 13.22 -6.60 -7.91
N ILE A 136 11.95 -7.01 -7.96
CA ILE A 136 10.91 -6.56 -7.03
C ILE A 136 11.02 -7.40 -5.74
N VAL A 137 10.79 -6.76 -4.59
CA VAL A 137 10.67 -7.43 -3.29
C VAL A 137 9.49 -6.87 -2.52
N ALA A 138 8.80 -7.71 -1.75
CA ALA A 138 7.64 -7.30 -0.99
C ALA A 138 7.75 -7.65 0.50
N CYS A 139 7.05 -6.91 1.36
CA CYS A 139 6.68 -7.38 2.68
C CYS A 139 5.17 -7.31 2.88
N LEU A 140 4.65 -8.28 3.61
CA LEU A 140 3.26 -8.36 4.03
C LEU A 140 3.16 -7.95 5.50
N ILE A 141 2.29 -6.99 5.78
CA ILE A 141 2.04 -6.45 7.12
C ILE A 141 0.63 -6.82 7.53
N GLU A 142 0.50 -7.65 8.57
CA GLU A 142 -0.80 -8.04 9.13
C GLU A 142 -1.38 -6.94 10.01
N GLN A 143 -2.69 -6.97 10.21
CA GLN A 143 -3.36 -6.05 11.13
C GLN A 143 -2.80 -6.21 12.55
N GLY A 144 -2.51 -5.08 13.21
CA GLY A 144 -1.95 -5.08 14.57
C GLY A 144 -0.43 -5.16 14.65
N THR A 145 0.28 -5.34 13.53
CA THR A 145 1.76 -5.36 13.51
C THR A 145 2.36 -4.04 13.99
N PHE A 146 1.78 -2.91 13.59
CA PHE A 146 2.25 -1.59 14.03
C PHE A 146 1.63 -1.17 15.35
N LYS A 147 2.46 -0.70 16.28
CA LYS A 147 1.99 -0.09 17.53
C LYS A 147 1.35 1.27 17.22
N LYS A 148 0.21 1.55 17.87
CA LYS A 148 -0.45 2.86 17.78
C LYS A 148 0.50 3.97 18.29
N ASN A 149 0.71 4.98 17.50
CA ASN A 149 1.55 6.11 17.89
C ASN A 149 0.74 7.11 18.72
N LYS A 150 0.94 7.13 20.05
CA LYS A 150 0.22 8.02 20.99
C LYS A 150 0.41 9.52 20.71
N LYS A 151 1.44 9.92 19.95
CA LYS A 151 1.78 11.33 19.67
C LYS A 151 1.09 11.94 18.45
N ILE A 152 0.35 11.15 17.67
CA ILE A 152 -0.27 11.61 16.41
C ILE A 152 -1.70 12.14 16.62
N ASN A 153 -2.22 12.13 17.84
CA ASN A 153 -3.57 12.63 18.17
C ASN A 153 -3.70 14.16 18.30
N LYS A 154 -2.76 14.94 17.79
CA LYS A 154 -3.04 16.33 17.44
C LYS A 154 -3.33 16.39 15.94
N SER A 155 -4.47 15.87 15.51
CA SER A 155 -5.18 16.49 14.41
C SER A 155 -5.39 17.94 14.85
N ASN A 156 -4.68 18.89 14.24
CA ASN A 156 -5.20 20.23 14.20
C ASN A 156 -6.62 20.06 13.65
N ASP A 157 -7.62 20.39 14.46
CA ASP A 157 -9.03 20.46 14.10
C ASP A 157 -9.24 21.55 13.04
N PHE A 158 -8.55 21.41 11.91
CA PHE A 158 -8.74 22.30 10.76
C PHE A 158 -10.06 21.98 10.05
N TYR A 159 -10.59 20.78 10.28
CA TYR A 159 -11.85 20.33 9.72
C TYR A 159 -12.92 20.34 10.79
N LYS A 160 -13.56 21.50 10.99
CA LYS A 160 -14.71 21.67 11.89
C LYS A 160 -16.00 21.03 11.36
N LEU A 161 -15.94 20.33 10.22
CA LEU A 161 -17.12 19.76 9.60
C LEU A 161 -17.33 18.32 10.11
N ASP A 162 -18.45 18.11 10.79
CA ASP A 162 -18.89 16.77 11.17
C ASP A 162 -19.22 15.96 9.92
N LYS A 163 -18.64 14.76 9.80
CA LYS A 163 -18.82 13.88 8.64
C LYS A 163 -20.28 13.52 8.40
N VAL A 164 -21.05 13.30 9.46
CA VAL A 164 -22.47 12.92 9.36
C VAL A 164 -23.30 14.12 8.92
N LEU A 165 -23.00 15.30 9.46
CA LEU A 165 -23.66 16.55 9.04
C LEU A 165 -23.37 16.85 7.57
N PHE A 166 -22.12 16.72 7.12
CA PHE A 166 -21.75 16.89 5.71
C PHE A 166 -22.53 15.94 4.79
N LEU A 167 -22.56 14.65 5.12
CA LEU A 167 -23.29 13.66 4.32
C LEU A 167 -24.79 13.93 4.28
N LYS A 168 -25.39 14.30 5.42
CA LYS A 168 -26.83 14.70 5.47
C LYS A 168 -27.10 15.89 4.58
N THR A 169 -26.30 16.94 4.70
CA THR A 169 -26.43 18.16 3.88
C THR A 169 -26.27 17.84 2.40
N LEU A 170 -25.26 17.07 2.04
CA LEU A 170 -25.03 16.63 0.65
C LEU A 170 -26.26 15.89 0.10
N LEU A 171 -26.75 14.89 0.83
CA LEU A 171 -27.91 14.08 0.39
C LEU A 171 -29.19 14.90 0.28
N GLN A 172 -29.37 15.93 1.13
CA GLN A 172 -30.52 16.83 1.06
C GLN A 172 -30.46 17.78 -0.15
N THR A 173 -29.25 18.16 -0.59
CA THR A 173 -29.05 19.06 -1.74
C THR A 173 -29.09 18.33 -3.08
N LEU A 174 -28.92 17.00 -3.10
CA LEU A 174 -28.98 16.21 -4.31
C LEU A 174 -30.42 16.05 -4.82
N LYS A 175 -30.59 16.13 -6.12
CA LYS A 175 -31.91 15.87 -6.74
C LYS A 175 -32.35 14.43 -6.48
N LYS A 176 -33.68 14.22 -6.35
CA LYS A 176 -34.29 12.92 -5.99
C LYS A 176 -33.84 11.72 -6.85
N ASN A 177 -33.38 11.96 -8.08
CA ASN A 177 -32.92 10.93 -9.02
C ASN A 177 -31.39 10.90 -9.16
N THR A 178 -30.63 11.60 -8.33
CA THR A 178 -29.15 11.55 -8.38
C THR A 178 -28.67 10.21 -7.86
N LYS A 179 -27.89 9.51 -8.67
CA LYS A 179 -27.20 8.28 -8.26
C LYS A 179 -25.92 8.66 -7.52
N VAL A 180 -25.77 8.20 -6.29
CA VAL A 180 -24.52 8.32 -5.53
C VAL A 180 -23.79 6.99 -5.61
N ILE A 181 -22.57 7.02 -6.14
CA ILE A 181 -21.70 5.84 -6.25
C ILE A 181 -20.58 6.00 -5.26
N SER A 182 -20.39 5.04 -4.37
CA SER A 182 -19.27 4.98 -3.43
C SER A 182 -18.46 3.70 -3.66
N SER A 183 -17.17 3.81 -3.42
CA SER A 183 -16.24 2.66 -3.39
C SER A 183 -15.98 2.24 -1.96
#